data_ee34f3760f19cbc403a089a62b779fea
#
_entry.id   ee34f3760f19cbc403a089a62b779fea
#
_cell.length_a   1.000
_cell.length_b   1.000
_cell.length_c   1.000
_cell.angle_alpha   90.00
_cell.angle_beta   90.00
_cell.angle_gamma   90.00
#
_symmetry.space_group_name_H-M   'P 1'
#
loop_
_entity.id
_entity.type
_entity.pdbx_description
1 polymer ?
#
loop_
_entity_poly.entity_id
_entity_poly.type
_entity_poly.pdbx_seq_one_letter_code
_entity_poly.pdbx_strand_id
1 'polypeptide(L)'
;IPGAKAPKLVSDALVAKMKPGSVLVDVAIDQGGCFEGSKATTHADPTYKVHNSLYYCVANMPGAVPATSTAALSNATLKYALAIANKGWEKALLEDVNLAKGLNVRDGQIMYKAVAEAHGL
;
A
#
# COMPACT_ATOMS: atom_id res chain seq x y z
N ILE A 1 -0.38 6.08 4.86
CA ILE A 1 0.46 7.30 4.80
C ILE A 1 1.34 7.16 3.56
N PRO A 2 1.22 8.05 2.56
CA PRO A 2 2.01 7.95 1.33
C PRO A 2 3.51 7.91 1.62
N GLY A 3 4.22 6.94 1.04
CA GLY A 3 5.67 6.78 1.16
C GLY A 3 6.20 6.31 2.51
N ALA A 4 5.35 6.07 3.50
CA ALA A 4 5.75 5.64 4.85
C ALA A 4 5.22 4.25 5.20
N LYS A 5 5.83 3.60 6.17
CA LYS A 5 5.30 2.36 6.75
C LYS A 5 3.96 2.62 7.46
N ALA A 6 3.05 1.66 7.40
CA ALA A 6 1.80 1.72 8.13
C ALA A 6 2.07 1.72 9.66
N PRO A 7 1.37 2.57 10.43
CA PRO A 7 1.48 2.51 11.89
C PRO A 7 0.84 1.25 12.43
N LYS A 8 1.41 0.68 13.50
CA LYS A 8 0.79 -0.46 14.20
C LYS A 8 -0.33 0.04 15.10
N LEU A 9 -1.57 -0.28 14.73
CA LEU A 9 -2.80 0.18 15.40
C LEU A 9 -3.39 -0.88 16.34
N VAL A 10 -3.13 -2.16 16.06
CA VAL A 10 -3.67 -3.29 16.82
C VAL A 10 -2.51 -4.15 17.30
N SER A 11 -2.35 -4.24 18.63
CA SER A 11 -1.32 -5.06 19.24
C SER A 11 -1.74 -6.54 19.30
N ASP A 12 -0.76 -7.43 19.37
CA ASP A 12 -0.98 -8.87 19.55
C ASP A 12 -1.77 -9.15 20.86
N ALA A 13 -1.44 -8.44 21.93
CA ALA A 13 -2.15 -8.52 23.20
C ALA A 13 -3.64 -8.13 23.11
N LEU A 14 -4.00 -7.21 22.21
CA LEU A 14 -5.40 -6.88 21.95
C LEU A 14 -6.10 -7.99 21.17
N VAL A 15 -5.43 -8.55 20.15
CA VAL A 15 -5.97 -9.67 19.36
C VAL A 15 -6.23 -10.90 20.24
N ALA A 16 -5.36 -11.17 21.20
CA ALA A 16 -5.53 -12.28 22.15
C ALA A 16 -6.81 -12.17 22.98
N LYS A 17 -7.33 -10.94 23.17
CA LYS A 17 -8.58 -10.67 23.93
C LYS A 17 -9.83 -10.61 23.05
N MET A 18 -9.69 -10.72 21.73
CA MET A 18 -10.83 -10.69 20.82
C MET A 18 -11.66 -11.96 20.92
N LYS A 19 -12.92 -11.86 20.54
CA LYS A 19 -13.81 -13.02 20.51
C LYS A 19 -13.25 -14.09 19.55
N PRO A 20 -13.33 -15.38 19.89
CA PRO A 20 -12.97 -16.44 18.97
C PRO A 20 -13.72 -16.30 17.64
N GLY A 21 -13.00 -16.48 16.52
CA GLY A 21 -13.54 -16.33 15.18
C GLY A 21 -13.58 -14.88 14.66
N SER A 22 -13.07 -13.90 15.41
CA SER A 22 -12.91 -12.53 14.90
C SER A 22 -12.06 -12.52 13.63
N VAL A 23 -12.42 -11.66 12.68
CA VAL A 23 -11.71 -11.51 11.40
C VAL A 23 -11.04 -10.15 11.34
N LEU A 24 -9.76 -10.15 10.99
CA LEU A 24 -8.95 -8.94 10.79
C LEU A 24 -8.47 -8.90 9.35
N VAL A 25 -8.84 -7.84 8.64
CA VAL A 25 -8.43 -7.59 7.24
C VAL A 25 -7.45 -6.44 7.21
N ASP A 26 -6.21 -6.70 6.82
CA ASP A 26 -5.16 -5.67 6.75
C ASP A 26 -4.99 -5.15 5.34
N VAL A 27 -5.71 -4.09 5.00
CA VAL A 27 -5.64 -3.43 3.67
C VAL A 27 -4.30 -2.74 3.45
N ALA A 28 -3.61 -2.34 4.53
CA ALA A 28 -2.32 -1.67 4.47
C ALA A 28 -1.12 -2.65 4.47
N ILE A 29 -1.34 -3.91 4.16
CA ILE A 29 -0.30 -4.94 4.23
C ILE A 29 0.92 -4.60 3.35
N ASP A 30 0.73 -3.98 2.18
CA ASP A 30 1.81 -3.55 1.29
C ASP A 30 2.73 -2.50 1.92
N GLN A 31 2.23 -1.77 2.92
CA GLN A 31 2.98 -0.78 3.69
C GLN A 31 3.47 -1.33 5.04
N GLY A 32 3.53 -2.64 5.20
CA GLY A 32 3.97 -3.33 6.41
C GLY A 32 2.85 -3.71 7.38
N GLY A 33 1.59 -3.42 7.04
CA GLY A 33 0.39 -3.77 7.81
C GLY A 33 0.18 -2.97 9.09
N CYS A 34 -1.09 -2.84 9.47
CA CYS A 34 -1.54 -2.08 10.65
C CYS A 34 -1.64 -2.93 11.93
N PHE A 35 -1.60 -4.24 11.83
CA PHE A 35 -1.62 -5.12 13.00
C PHE A 35 -0.21 -5.61 13.31
N GLU A 36 0.10 -5.82 14.59
CA GLU A 36 1.43 -6.26 15.01
C GLU A 36 1.81 -7.62 14.40
N GLY A 37 0.86 -8.54 14.34
CA GLY A 37 1.02 -9.89 13.75
C GLY A 37 0.81 -9.96 12.24
N SER A 38 0.72 -8.83 11.51
CA SER A 38 0.50 -8.84 10.06
C SER A 38 1.69 -9.40 9.30
N LYS A 39 1.43 -10.34 8.41
CA LYS A 39 2.36 -10.86 7.40
C LYS A 39 1.64 -11.01 6.07
N ALA A 40 2.28 -10.62 4.98
CA ALA A 40 1.70 -10.70 3.65
C ALA A 40 1.35 -12.15 3.28
N THR A 41 0.19 -12.32 2.66
CA THR A 41 -0.30 -13.58 2.11
C THR A 41 -0.61 -13.43 0.63
N THR A 42 -0.99 -14.52 -0.02
CA THR A 42 -1.34 -14.57 -1.44
C THR A 42 -2.78 -15.04 -1.63
N HIS A 43 -3.34 -14.89 -2.83
CA HIS A 43 -4.67 -15.43 -3.14
C HIS A 43 -4.74 -16.96 -3.07
N ALA A 44 -3.61 -17.66 -3.21
CA ALA A 44 -3.57 -19.13 -3.10
C ALA A 44 -3.64 -19.61 -1.65
N ASP A 45 -3.09 -18.83 -0.70
CA ASP A 45 -3.16 -19.08 0.74
C ASP A 45 -3.46 -17.76 1.46
N PRO A 46 -4.73 -17.32 1.47
CA PRO A 46 -5.06 -15.94 1.80
C PRO A 46 -5.14 -15.63 3.29
N THR A 47 -5.30 -16.65 4.14
CA THR A 47 -5.61 -16.47 5.56
C THR A 47 -4.69 -17.26 6.47
N TYR A 48 -4.52 -16.77 7.69
CA TYR A 48 -3.86 -17.50 8.77
C TYR A 48 -4.47 -17.13 10.13
N LYS A 49 -4.23 -17.95 11.13
CA LYS A 49 -4.71 -17.70 12.50
C LYS A 49 -3.64 -17.00 13.33
N VAL A 50 -4.11 -16.03 14.13
CA VAL A 50 -3.37 -15.42 15.23
C VAL A 50 -4.25 -15.51 16.46
N HIS A 51 -3.81 -16.25 17.48
CA HIS A 51 -4.66 -16.66 18.60
C HIS A 51 -5.95 -17.33 18.09
N ASN A 52 -7.12 -16.81 18.48
CA ASN A 52 -8.42 -17.31 18.06
C ASN A 52 -9.05 -16.48 16.92
N SER A 53 -8.28 -15.59 16.31
CA SER A 53 -8.72 -14.71 15.23
C SER A 53 -8.17 -15.15 13.88
N LEU A 54 -8.86 -14.79 12.81
CA LEU A 54 -8.48 -15.06 11.42
C LEU A 54 -7.94 -13.78 10.80
N TYR A 55 -6.73 -13.83 10.24
CA TYR A 55 -6.14 -12.73 9.49
C TYR A 55 -6.28 -12.96 7.99
N TYR A 56 -6.64 -11.90 7.26
CA TYR A 56 -6.61 -11.82 5.81
C TYR A 56 -5.70 -10.64 5.42
N CYS A 57 -4.54 -10.96 4.85
CA CYS A 57 -3.47 -10.00 4.56
C CYS A 57 -2.92 -10.19 3.15
N VAL A 58 -3.80 -10.39 2.17
CA VAL A 58 -3.39 -10.58 0.77
C VAL A 58 -2.80 -9.28 0.22
N ALA A 59 -1.57 -9.31 -0.24
CA ALA A 59 -0.84 -8.15 -0.74
C ALA A 59 -1.47 -7.51 -1.99
N ASN A 60 -2.25 -8.24 -2.76
CA ASN A 60 -2.95 -7.73 -3.94
C ASN A 60 -4.44 -8.05 -3.87
N MET A 61 -5.14 -7.52 -2.90
CA MET A 61 -6.60 -7.71 -2.76
C MET A 61 -7.37 -7.35 -4.04
N PRO A 62 -7.06 -6.25 -4.76
CA PRO A 62 -7.73 -5.91 -6.02
C PRO A 62 -7.59 -6.97 -7.11
N GLY A 63 -6.57 -7.81 -7.05
CA GLY A 63 -6.36 -8.92 -7.98
C GLY A 63 -7.45 -10.01 -7.92
N ALA A 64 -8.25 -10.05 -6.85
CA ALA A 64 -9.41 -10.95 -6.76
C ALA A 64 -10.58 -10.52 -7.67
N VAL A 65 -10.62 -9.24 -8.09
CA VAL A 65 -11.65 -8.67 -8.97
C VAL A 65 -11.01 -7.86 -10.12
N PRO A 66 -10.20 -8.51 -10.97
CA PRO A 66 -9.27 -7.82 -11.86
C PRO A 66 -9.95 -6.92 -12.90
N ALA A 67 -11.11 -7.31 -13.41
CA ALA A 67 -11.84 -6.51 -14.39
C ALA A 67 -12.25 -5.14 -13.81
N THR A 68 -12.84 -5.12 -12.62
CA THR A 68 -13.24 -3.88 -11.93
C THR A 68 -12.03 -3.07 -11.50
N SER A 69 -11.03 -3.71 -10.92
CA SER A 69 -9.84 -3.06 -10.39
C SER A 69 -9.01 -2.42 -11.50
N THR A 70 -8.85 -3.09 -12.64
CA THR A 70 -8.13 -2.56 -13.80
C THR A 70 -8.83 -1.31 -14.35
N ALA A 71 -10.15 -1.35 -14.53
CA ALA A 71 -10.90 -0.20 -15.00
C ALA A 71 -10.77 1.00 -14.04
N ALA A 72 -10.93 0.75 -12.73
CA ALA A 72 -10.81 1.80 -11.71
C ALA A 72 -9.41 2.42 -11.67
N LEU A 73 -8.36 1.60 -11.65
CA LEU A 73 -6.98 2.07 -11.61
C LEU A 73 -6.59 2.82 -12.90
N SER A 74 -6.93 2.27 -14.06
CA SER A 74 -6.65 2.90 -15.36
C SER A 74 -7.32 4.27 -15.46
N ASN A 75 -8.59 4.38 -15.09
CA ASN A 75 -9.31 5.66 -15.09
C ASN A 75 -8.70 6.69 -14.15
N ALA A 76 -8.23 6.27 -12.98
CA ALA A 76 -7.60 7.16 -12.02
C ALA A 76 -6.20 7.64 -12.46
N THR A 77 -5.43 6.80 -13.15
CA THR A 77 -4.02 7.06 -13.47
C THR A 77 -3.79 7.61 -14.87
N LEU A 78 -4.71 7.37 -15.82
CA LEU A 78 -4.53 7.72 -17.26
C LEU A 78 -4.15 9.19 -17.47
N LYS A 79 -4.79 10.11 -16.77
CA LYS A 79 -4.52 11.55 -16.90
C LYS A 79 -3.06 11.91 -16.58
N TYR A 80 -2.46 11.25 -15.61
CA TYR A 80 -1.06 11.46 -15.23
C TYR A 80 -0.10 10.81 -16.24
N ALA A 81 -0.42 9.61 -16.71
CA ALA A 81 0.34 8.96 -17.78
C ALA A 81 0.37 9.82 -19.05
N LEU A 82 -0.78 10.36 -19.46
CA LEU A 82 -0.89 11.27 -20.60
C LEU A 82 -0.13 12.58 -20.38
N ALA A 83 -0.15 13.15 -19.18
CA ALA A 83 0.61 14.35 -18.88
C ALA A 83 2.10 14.12 -19.05
N ILE A 84 2.64 13.01 -18.55
CA ILE A 84 4.04 12.64 -18.68
C ILE A 84 4.39 12.34 -20.16
N ALA A 85 3.56 11.58 -20.85
CA ALA A 85 3.79 11.23 -22.26
C ALA A 85 3.83 12.45 -23.19
N ASN A 86 2.93 13.42 -22.98
CA ASN A 86 2.80 14.60 -23.83
C ASN A 86 3.81 15.69 -23.53
N LYS A 87 4.23 15.85 -22.28
CA LYS A 87 5.03 17.00 -21.83
C LYS A 87 6.45 16.65 -21.39
N GLY A 88 6.73 15.36 -21.23
CA GLY A 88 7.90 14.87 -20.50
C GLY A 88 7.67 14.95 -18.97
N TRP A 89 8.38 14.12 -18.22
CA TRP A 89 8.16 13.99 -16.78
C TRP A 89 8.51 15.26 -16.01
N GLU A 90 9.58 15.97 -16.36
CA GLU A 90 9.98 17.20 -15.67
C GLU A 90 8.90 18.28 -15.73
N LYS A 91 8.42 18.57 -16.93
CA LYS A 91 7.38 19.58 -17.11
C LYS A 91 6.06 19.18 -16.51
N ALA A 92 5.68 17.90 -16.61
CA ALA A 92 4.47 17.39 -15.99
C ALA A 92 4.48 17.56 -14.46
N LEU A 93 5.63 17.29 -13.82
CA LEU A 93 5.80 17.48 -12.37
C LEU A 93 5.81 18.95 -11.94
N LEU A 94 6.38 19.84 -12.77
CA LEU A 94 6.39 21.28 -12.50
C LEU A 94 4.98 21.89 -12.55
N GLU A 95 4.11 21.37 -13.42
CA GLU A 95 2.77 21.87 -13.63
C GLU A 95 1.72 21.27 -12.67
N ASP A 96 2.01 20.12 -12.04
CA ASP A 96 1.10 19.43 -11.12
C ASP A 96 1.83 19.02 -9.83
N VAL A 97 1.59 19.78 -8.76
CA VAL A 97 2.17 19.54 -7.42
C VAL A 97 1.75 18.20 -6.81
N ASN A 98 0.62 17.64 -7.23
CA ASN A 98 0.18 16.33 -6.75
C ASN A 98 0.93 15.21 -7.48
N LEU A 99 1.16 15.37 -8.78
CA LEU A 99 2.01 14.45 -9.54
C LEU A 99 3.45 14.51 -9.05
N ALA A 100 3.96 15.71 -8.71
CA ALA A 100 5.30 15.91 -8.16
C ALA A 100 5.57 15.10 -6.88
N LYS A 101 4.56 14.87 -6.04
CA LYS A 101 4.66 14.01 -4.84
C LYS A 101 4.97 12.55 -5.16
N GLY A 102 4.77 12.12 -6.40
CA GLY A 102 5.12 10.78 -6.87
C GLY A 102 6.59 10.60 -7.25
N LEU A 103 7.40 11.68 -7.25
CA LEU A 103 8.82 11.60 -7.55
C LEU A 103 9.59 11.04 -6.35
N ASN A 104 9.81 9.75 -6.33
CA ASN A 104 10.50 9.06 -5.25
C ASN A 104 12.02 9.00 -5.44
N VAL A 105 12.46 8.71 -6.67
CA VAL A 105 13.89 8.55 -7.01
C VAL A 105 14.19 9.26 -8.33
N ARG A 106 15.30 9.98 -8.39
CA ARG A 106 15.85 10.61 -9.60
C ARG A 106 17.37 10.44 -9.62
N ASP A 107 17.91 9.96 -10.73
CA ASP A 107 19.35 9.80 -10.92
C ASP A 107 20.06 9.08 -9.76
N GLY A 108 19.41 8.06 -9.18
CA GLY A 108 19.90 7.29 -8.04
C GLY A 108 19.76 8.00 -6.68
N GLN A 109 19.16 9.19 -6.64
CA GLN A 109 18.91 9.93 -5.40
C GLN A 109 17.45 9.82 -4.96
N ILE A 110 17.22 9.65 -3.66
CA ILE A 110 15.88 9.65 -3.10
C ILE A 110 15.40 11.09 -2.96
N MET A 111 14.29 11.40 -3.64
CA MET A 111 13.70 12.75 -3.70
C MET A 111 12.58 12.95 -2.66
N TYR A 112 12.02 11.88 -2.13
CA TYR A 112 10.89 11.94 -1.20
C TYR A 112 11.29 11.49 0.20
N LYS A 113 11.29 12.44 1.14
CA LYS A 113 11.79 12.25 2.51
C LYS A 113 11.18 11.03 3.21
N ALA A 114 9.86 10.82 3.11
CA ALA A 114 9.19 9.70 3.77
C ALA A 114 9.69 8.33 3.25
N VAL A 115 10.10 8.25 1.99
CA VAL A 115 10.72 7.04 1.43
C VAL A 115 12.11 6.83 2.02
N ALA A 116 12.93 7.89 2.12
CA ALA A 116 14.24 7.81 2.75
C ALA A 116 14.13 7.30 4.19
N GLU A 117 13.28 7.93 5.00
CA GLU A 117 13.03 7.55 6.40
C GLU A 117 12.54 6.09 6.54
N ALA A 118 11.64 5.64 5.65
CA ALA A 118 11.12 4.26 5.67
C ALA A 118 12.22 3.21 5.40
N HIS A 119 13.30 3.60 4.70
CA HIS A 119 14.44 2.75 4.38
C HIS A 119 15.66 3.01 5.27
N GLY A 120 15.57 3.92 6.23
CA GLY A 120 16.67 4.25 7.14
C GLY A 120 17.81 5.02 6.48
N LEU A 121 17.49 5.82 5.47
CA LEU A 121 18.42 6.62 4.68
C LEU A 121 18.21 8.13 4.93
#